data_5e0ffc7e01b5228d5b5caf437573f7fb
#
_entry.id   5e0ffc7e01b5228d5b5caf437573f7fb
#
_cell.length_a   1.000
_cell.length_b   1.000
_cell.length_c   1.000
_cell.angle_alpha   90.00
_cell.angle_beta   90.00
_cell.angle_gamma   90.00
#
_symmetry.space_group_name_H-M   'P 1'
#
loop_
_entity.id
_entity.type
_entity.pdbx_description
1 polymer ?
#
loop_
_entity_poly.entity_id
_entity_poly.type
_entity_poly.pdbx_seq_one_letter_code
_entity_poly.pdbx_strand_id
1 'polypeptide(L)'
;MLSDTHARRLEEVSPEIVRAVEEADLVVLCGDFVAREVLEALKKASPRFVGVHGNLDPGDVRQELPARETLELEGKKIAITHPAYGGPPWGLEEKLLRESPGVDIILFGHTHEPQNIYRDGVLFFNPGQGYGSSRAPGSYGLLTLEGGKVVAEVVFLGKERP
;
A
#
# COMPACT_ATOMS: atom_id res chain seq x y z
N MET A 1 3.83 4.40 1.56
CA MET A 1 2.92 3.28 1.25
C MET A 1 3.24 2.70 -0.11
N LEU A 2 3.26 1.38 -0.23
CA LEU A 2 3.58 0.66 -1.46
C LEU A 2 2.68 -0.56 -1.59
N SER A 3 2.30 -0.93 -2.82
CA SER A 3 1.53 -2.12 -3.16
C SER A 3 1.90 -2.64 -4.54
N ASP A 4 1.60 -3.92 -4.78
CA ASP A 4 1.66 -4.50 -6.13
C ASP A 4 3.01 -4.21 -6.83
N THR A 5 4.12 -4.51 -6.17
CA THR A 5 5.46 -4.33 -6.76
C THR A 5 5.74 -5.34 -7.86
N HIS A 6 5.16 -6.54 -7.75
CA HIS A 6 5.35 -7.66 -8.67
C HIS A 6 6.82 -7.93 -9.02
N ALA A 7 7.74 -7.48 -8.18
CA ALA A 7 9.18 -7.63 -8.35
C ALA A 7 9.64 -8.98 -7.78
N ARG A 8 10.58 -9.62 -8.45
CA ARG A 8 11.21 -10.85 -7.97
C ARG A 8 12.54 -10.60 -7.28
N ARG A 9 13.15 -9.44 -7.52
CA ARG A 9 14.41 -8.99 -6.93
C ARG A 9 14.33 -7.49 -6.62
N LEU A 10 15.13 -7.03 -5.67
CA LEU A 10 15.15 -5.63 -5.28
C LEU A 10 15.53 -4.69 -6.44
N GLU A 11 16.40 -5.14 -7.36
CA GLU A 11 16.85 -4.36 -8.52
C GLU A 11 15.72 -4.06 -9.51
N GLU A 12 14.62 -4.80 -9.44
CA GLU A 12 13.41 -4.55 -10.24
C GLU A 12 12.50 -3.48 -9.61
N VAL A 13 12.71 -3.14 -8.34
CA VAL A 13 12.01 -2.06 -7.66
C VAL A 13 12.69 -0.73 -8.00
N SER A 14 11.90 0.28 -8.38
CA SER A 14 12.45 1.59 -8.73
C SER A 14 13.34 2.17 -7.61
N PRO A 15 14.52 2.73 -7.93
CA PRO A 15 15.35 3.43 -6.96
C PRO A 15 14.63 4.60 -6.25
N GLU A 16 13.63 5.20 -6.88
CA GLU A 16 12.78 6.23 -6.25
C GLU A 16 11.95 5.65 -5.11
N ILE A 17 11.39 4.46 -5.30
CA ILE A 17 10.65 3.74 -4.26
C ILE A 17 11.58 3.36 -3.11
N VAL A 18 12.76 2.81 -3.41
CA VAL A 18 13.72 2.42 -2.38
C VAL A 18 14.10 3.62 -1.51
N ARG A 19 14.41 4.76 -2.11
CA ARG A 19 14.69 6.01 -1.36
C ARG A 19 13.50 6.46 -0.52
N ALA A 20 12.29 6.43 -1.06
CA ALA A 20 11.09 6.80 -0.32
C ALA A 20 10.83 5.86 0.87
N VAL A 21 11.20 4.57 0.75
CA VAL A 21 11.16 3.59 1.85
C VAL A 21 12.19 3.93 2.94
N GLU A 22 13.41 4.29 2.57
CA GLU A 22 14.49 4.64 3.51
C GLU A 22 14.20 5.95 4.28
N GLU A 23 13.53 6.91 3.63
CA GLU A 23 13.23 8.23 4.17
C GLU A 23 11.93 8.29 5.00
N ALA A 24 11.08 7.28 4.94
CA ALA A 24 9.78 7.27 5.62
C ALA A 24 9.91 6.90 7.10
N ASP A 25 9.15 7.55 7.99
CA ASP A 25 9.05 7.16 9.41
C ASP A 25 8.40 5.79 9.60
N LEU A 26 7.45 5.44 8.73
CA LEU A 26 6.73 4.17 8.71
C LEU A 26 6.46 3.76 7.27
N VAL A 27 6.84 2.54 6.93
CA VAL A 27 6.53 1.94 5.63
C VAL A 27 5.34 1.02 5.75
N VAL A 28 4.31 1.27 4.93
CA VAL A 28 3.12 0.42 4.81
C VAL A 28 3.17 -0.33 3.50
N LEU A 29 3.13 -1.67 3.57
CA LEU A 29 3.14 -2.55 2.40
C LEU A 29 1.78 -3.26 2.28
N CYS A 30 1.10 -3.06 1.15
CA CYS A 30 -0.25 -3.59 0.91
C CYS A 30 -0.29 -4.79 -0.03
N GLY A 31 0.71 -5.68 0.07
CA GLY A 31 0.72 -6.99 -0.60
C GLY A 31 1.21 -7.01 -2.05
N ASP A 32 1.25 -8.24 -2.59
CA ASP A 32 1.72 -8.61 -3.93
C ASP A 32 3.17 -8.17 -4.22
N PHE A 33 4.08 -8.61 -3.31
CA PHE A 33 5.54 -8.52 -3.50
C PHE A 33 6.03 -9.57 -4.49
N VAL A 34 5.34 -10.70 -4.55
CA VAL A 34 5.57 -11.92 -5.34
C VAL A 34 6.89 -12.65 -5.05
N ALA A 35 7.76 -12.10 -4.22
CA ALA A 35 9.00 -12.74 -3.77
C ALA A 35 9.36 -12.33 -2.34
N ARG A 36 9.76 -13.31 -1.52
CA ARG A 36 10.25 -13.08 -0.16
C ARG A 36 11.46 -12.17 -0.12
N GLU A 37 12.37 -12.31 -1.08
CA GLU A 37 13.57 -11.47 -1.19
C GLU A 37 13.22 -9.97 -1.22
N VAL A 38 12.20 -9.59 -1.98
CA VAL A 38 11.74 -8.19 -2.08
C VAL A 38 11.15 -7.72 -0.76
N LEU A 39 10.31 -8.53 -0.11
CA LEU A 39 9.77 -8.22 1.21
C LEU A 39 10.89 -7.98 2.23
N GLU A 40 11.85 -8.88 2.34
CA GLU A 40 12.95 -8.77 3.30
C GLU A 40 13.84 -7.55 3.02
N ALA A 41 14.09 -7.26 1.74
CA ALA A 41 14.87 -6.09 1.36
C ALA A 41 14.15 -4.77 1.73
N LEU A 42 12.85 -4.67 1.46
CA LEU A 42 12.05 -3.49 1.83
C LEU A 42 11.93 -3.35 3.35
N LYS A 43 11.72 -4.45 4.08
CA LYS A 43 11.73 -4.44 5.56
C LYS A 43 13.06 -3.95 6.12
N LYS A 44 14.17 -4.43 5.57
CA LYS A 44 15.51 -4.02 6.01
C LYS A 44 15.80 -2.56 5.74
N ALA A 45 15.30 -2.02 4.61
CA ALA A 45 15.45 -0.60 4.26
C ALA A 45 14.54 0.31 5.10
N SER A 46 13.46 -0.24 5.67
CA SER A 46 12.45 0.53 6.40
C SER A 46 12.88 0.81 7.84
N PRO A 47 12.77 2.04 8.35
CA PRO A 47 12.96 2.33 9.78
C PRO A 47 11.91 1.64 10.66
N ARG A 48 10.67 1.63 10.22
CA ARG A 48 9.53 0.90 10.80
C ARG A 48 8.67 0.34 9.68
N PHE A 49 8.10 -0.84 9.89
CA PHE A 49 7.37 -1.57 8.87
C PHE A 49 6.05 -2.12 9.41
N VAL A 50 5.01 -2.05 8.60
CA VAL A 50 3.77 -2.79 8.76
C VAL A 50 3.30 -3.25 7.38
N GLY A 51 2.75 -4.45 7.28
CA GLY A 51 2.30 -4.95 5.98
C GLY A 51 1.33 -6.11 6.06
N VAL A 52 0.66 -6.31 4.94
CA VAL A 52 -0.24 -7.44 4.69
C VAL A 52 0.22 -8.20 3.46
N HIS A 53 -0.15 -9.47 3.38
CA HIS A 53 0.10 -10.23 2.15
C HIS A 53 -1.00 -9.99 1.11
N GLY A 54 -0.67 -10.13 -0.17
CA GLY A 54 -1.62 -10.15 -1.28
C GLY A 54 -1.93 -11.57 -1.79
N ASN A 55 -2.64 -11.64 -2.89
CA ASN A 55 -3.06 -12.93 -3.48
C ASN A 55 -1.95 -13.62 -4.28
N LEU A 56 -0.95 -12.88 -4.77
CA LEU A 56 0.17 -13.44 -5.52
C LEU A 56 1.40 -13.70 -4.66
N ASP A 57 1.37 -13.32 -3.38
CA ASP A 57 2.47 -13.58 -2.47
C ASP A 57 2.63 -15.08 -2.19
N PRO A 58 3.87 -15.58 -2.12
CA PRO A 58 4.15 -16.99 -1.86
C PRO A 58 3.76 -17.40 -0.44
N GLY A 59 3.66 -18.71 -0.21
CA GLY A 59 3.14 -19.28 1.04
C GLY A 59 3.92 -18.88 2.29
N ASP A 60 5.22 -18.68 2.20
CA ASP A 60 6.08 -18.24 3.29
C ASP A 60 5.86 -16.76 3.66
N VAL A 61 5.56 -15.89 2.68
CA VAL A 61 5.14 -14.50 2.92
C VAL A 61 3.77 -14.46 3.59
N ARG A 62 2.82 -15.30 3.13
CA ARG A 62 1.47 -15.39 3.71
C ARG A 62 1.46 -15.96 5.12
N GLN A 63 2.45 -16.75 5.49
CA GLN A 63 2.60 -17.25 6.87
C GLN A 63 3.15 -16.17 7.81
N GLU A 64 3.93 -15.25 7.29
CA GLU A 64 4.54 -14.17 8.08
C GLU A 64 3.63 -12.96 8.21
N LEU A 65 3.00 -12.52 7.10
CA LEU A 65 2.15 -11.34 7.08
C LEU A 65 0.68 -11.72 7.19
N PRO A 66 -0.13 -10.95 7.95
CA PRO A 66 -1.58 -11.15 8.00
C PRO A 66 -2.24 -10.74 6.68
N ALA A 67 -3.45 -11.23 6.43
CA ALA A 67 -4.28 -10.76 5.31
C ALA A 67 -4.81 -9.33 5.52
N ARG A 68 -4.88 -8.90 6.78
CA ARG A 68 -5.32 -7.57 7.21
C ARG A 68 -4.59 -7.16 8.46
N GLU A 69 -4.39 -5.86 8.59
CA GLU A 69 -3.81 -5.25 9.78
C GLU A 69 -4.60 -3.99 10.14
N THR A 70 -4.58 -3.61 11.40
CA THR A 70 -5.14 -2.34 11.87
C THR A 70 -4.15 -1.70 12.83
N LEU A 71 -3.92 -0.42 12.66
CA LEU A 71 -3.07 0.36 13.56
C LEU A 71 -3.73 1.71 13.92
N GLU A 72 -3.29 2.28 15.03
CA GLU A 72 -3.63 3.65 15.40
C GLU A 72 -2.37 4.50 15.30
N LEU A 73 -2.47 5.62 14.59
CA LEU A 73 -1.39 6.57 14.39
C LEU A 73 -1.95 7.99 14.40
N GLU A 74 -1.36 8.87 15.21
CA GLU A 74 -1.79 10.28 15.34
C GLU A 74 -3.31 10.44 15.59
N GLY A 75 -3.89 9.54 16.38
CA GLY A 75 -5.32 9.51 16.69
C GLY A 75 -6.23 9.06 15.55
N LYS A 76 -5.65 8.50 14.47
CA LYS A 76 -6.38 7.90 13.35
C LYS A 76 -6.32 6.40 13.40
N LYS A 77 -7.45 5.75 13.22
CA LYS A 77 -7.56 4.31 13.07
C LYS A 77 -7.46 3.92 11.60
N ILE A 78 -6.46 3.11 11.27
CA ILE A 78 -6.08 2.80 9.90
C ILE A 78 -6.20 1.30 9.66
N ALA A 79 -7.00 0.90 8.68
CA ALA A 79 -7.03 -0.48 8.18
C ALA A 79 -6.10 -0.62 6.98
N ILE A 80 -5.40 -1.75 6.92
CA ILE A 80 -4.49 -2.12 5.82
C ILE A 80 -4.95 -3.47 5.29
N THR A 81 -5.13 -3.59 3.97
CA THR A 81 -5.60 -4.82 3.35
C THR A 81 -5.18 -4.94 1.88
N HIS A 82 -5.21 -6.18 1.37
CA HIS A 82 -5.09 -6.45 -0.06
C HIS A 82 -6.33 -7.22 -0.51
N PRO A 83 -7.38 -6.54 -0.99
CA PRO A 83 -8.71 -7.14 -1.22
C PRO A 83 -8.75 -8.00 -2.49
N ALA A 84 -8.20 -9.19 -2.44
CA ALA A 84 -8.18 -10.14 -3.53
C ALA A 84 -9.54 -10.81 -3.75
N TYR A 85 -10.56 -10.02 -4.07
CA TYR A 85 -11.88 -10.56 -4.41
C TYR A 85 -11.99 -10.82 -5.90
N GLY A 86 -12.34 -12.02 -6.27
CA GLY A 86 -12.75 -12.28 -7.64
C GLY A 86 -14.00 -11.46 -7.99
N GLY A 87 -14.02 -10.82 -9.15
CA GLY A 87 -15.16 -10.03 -9.65
C GLY A 87 -14.82 -8.57 -9.96
N PRO A 88 -15.79 -7.83 -10.49
CA PRO A 88 -15.60 -6.43 -10.85
C PRO A 88 -15.35 -5.56 -9.61
N PRO A 89 -14.60 -4.45 -9.75
CA PRO A 89 -14.25 -3.55 -8.65
C PRO A 89 -15.45 -2.78 -8.06
N TRP A 90 -16.63 -2.93 -8.63
CA TRP A 90 -17.84 -2.23 -8.19
C TRP A 90 -18.26 -2.67 -6.80
N GLY A 91 -18.50 -1.67 -5.94
CA GLY A 91 -18.85 -1.92 -4.55
C GLY A 91 -17.66 -2.32 -3.66
N LEU A 92 -16.42 -2.10 -4.14
CA LEU A 92 -15.22 -2.39 -3.36
C LEU A 92 -15.18 -1.57 -2.07
N GLU A 93 -15.45 -0.27 -2.16
CA GLU A 93 -15.44 0.63 -1.01
C GLU A 93 -16.48 0.22 0.04
N GLU A 94 -17.70 -0.11 -0.37
CA GLU A 94 -18.75 -0.59 0.56
C GLU A 94 -18.34 -1.88 1.25
N LYS A 95 -17.65 -2.76 0.54
CA LYS A 95 -17.15 -4.01 1.12
C LYS A 95 -16.04 -3.73 2.11
N LEU A 96 -15.07 -2.89 1.75
CA LEU A 96 -13.97 -2.49 2.63
C LEU A 96 -14.48 -1.80 3.91
N LEU A 97 -15.50 -0.94 3.80
CA LEU A 97 -16.15 -0.31 4.96
C LEU A 97 -16.81 -1.35 5.90
N ARG A 98 -17.54 -2.30 5.33
CA ARG A 98 -18.16 -3.38 6.14
C ARG A 98 -17.13 -4.24 6.85
N GLU A 99 -15.99 -4.46 6.21
CA GLU A 99 -14.92 -5.30 6.73
C GLU A 99 -13.98 -4.56 7.69
N SER A 100 -14.03 -3.24 7.71
CA SER A 100 -13.20 -2.37 8.57
C SER A 100 -14.07 -1.30 9.26
N PRO A 101 -14.97 -1.70 10.17
CA PRO A 101 -15.87 -0.75 10.80
C PRO A 101 -15.12 0.20 11.75
N GLY A 102 -15.50 1.48 11.70
CA GLY A 102 -15.01 2.50 12.64
C GLY A 102 -13.56 2.91 12.40
N VAL A 103 -13.05 2.79 11.16
CA VAL A 103 -11.74 3.32 10.78
C VAL A 103 -11.86 4.70 10.14
N ASP A 104 -10.80 5.48 10.21
CA ASP A 104 -10.67 6.78 9.54
C ASP A 104 -10.05 6.64 8.15
N ILE A 105 -9.20 5.63 7.96
CA ILE A 105 -8.40 5.44 6.74
C ILE A 105 -8.38 3.95 6.37
N ILE A 106 -8.56 3.65 5.09
CA ILE A 106 -8.36 2.32 4.51
C ILE A 106 -7.25 2.41 3.47
N LEU A 107 -6.13 1.74 3.76
CA LEU A 107 -4.99 1.58 2.86
C LEU A 107 -5.11 0.21 2.18
N PHE A 108 -5.10 0.20 0.84
CA PHE A 108 -5.31 -1.05 0.11
C PHE A 108 -4.56 -1.10 -1.23
N GLY A 109 -4.38 -2.31 -1.77
CA GLY A 109 -3.77 -2.59 -3.07
C GLY A 109 -4.71 -3.32 -4.02
N HIS A 110 -4.16 -4.20 -4.85
CA HIS A 110 -4.83 -5.15 -5.74
C HIS A 110 -5.39 -4.58 -7.03
N THR A 111 -6.02 -3.43 -7.05
CA THR A 111 -6.65 -2.90 -8.28
C THR A 111 -5.65 -2.34 -9.28
N HIS A 112 -4.40 -2.11 -8.85
CA HIS A 112 -3.34 -1.42 -9.61
C HIS A 112 -3.68 0.02 -10.02
N GLU A 113 -4.85 0.51 -9.63
CA GLU A 113 -5.34 1.85 -9.96
C GLU A 113 -5.16 2.76 -8.74
N PRO A 114 -4.44 3.87 -8.86
CA PRO A 114 -4.33 4.83 -7.77
C PRO A 114 -5.69 5.38 -7.37
N GLN A 115 -5.94 5.41 -6.06
CA GLN A 115 -7.16 5.99 -5.51
C GLN A 115 -6.84 6.85 -4.29
N ASN A 116 -7.41 8.05 -4.25
CA ASN A 116 -7.29 8.97 -3.13
C ASN A 116 -8.62 9.72 -2.99
N ILE A 117 -9.58 9.11 -2.30
CA ILE A 117 -10.94 9.65 -2.18
C ILE A 117 -11.45 9.53 -0.75
N TYR A 118 -12.29 10.47 -0.34
CA TYR A 118 -13.09 10.37 0.87
C TYR A 118 -14.51 9.91 0.53
N ARG A 119 -14.98 8.92 1.29
CA ARG A 119 -16.35 8.44 1.23
C ARG A 119 -16.85 8.13 2.64
N ASP A 120 -18.01 8.65 2.98
CA ASP A 120 -18.63 8.50 4.31
C ASP A 120 -17.68 8.87 5.47
N GLY A 121 -16.82 9.87 5.27
CA GLY A 121 -15.84 10.33 6.26
C GLY A 121 -14.56 9.49 6.34
N VAL A 122 -14.44 8.40 5.58
CA VAL A 122 -13.26 7.52 5.53
C VAL A 122 -12.43 7.82 4.30
N LEU A 123 -11.11 7.94 4.47
CA LEU A 123 -10.16 8.03 3.37
C LEU A 123 -9.89 6.65 2.80
N PHE A 124 -10.17 6.46 1.51
CA PHE A 124 -9.72 5.31 0.72
C PHE A 124 -8.47 5.68 -0.04
N PHE A 125 -7.37 5.00 0.24
CA PHE A 125 -6.10 5.29 -0.38
C PHE A 125 -5.44 4.03 -0.94
N ASN A 126 -5.24 4.01 -2.26
CA ASN A 126 -4.49 3.00 -2.99
C ASN A 126 -3.34 3.69 -3.72
N PRO A 127 -2.09 3.26 -3.55
CA PRO A 127 -0.95 3.91 -4.18
C PRO A 127 -0.82 3.58 -5.67
N GLY A 128 -1.62 2.64 -6.20
CA GLY A 128 -1.43 2.02 -7.50
C GLY A 128 -0.41 0.89 -7.46
N GLN A 129 0.19 0.57 -8.59
CA GLN A 129 1.21 -0.48 -8.74
C GLN A 129 2.62 0.08 -8.58
N GLY A 130 3.50 -0.66 -7.87
CA GLY A 130 4.89 -0.26 -7.62
C GLY A 130 5.84 -0.45 -8.82
N TYR A 131 5.33 -0.68 -10.01
CA TYR A 131 6.11 -0.86 -11.25
C TYR A 131 5.45 -0.15 -12.42
N GLY A 132 6.26 0.29 -13.40
CA GLY A 132 5.75 0.81 -14.66
C GLY A 132 5.37 -0.30 -15.65
N SER A 133 4.25 -0.12 -16.33
CA SER A 133 3.81 -1.01 -17.40
C SER A 133 3.42 -0.21 -18.65
N SER A 134 3.16 -0.89 -19.76
CA SER A 134 2.65 -0.25 -20.98
C SER A 134 1.25 0.37 -20.81
N ARG A 135 0.54 0.01 -19.73
CA ARG A 135 -0.83 0.45 -19.46
C ARG A 135 -0.92 1.55 -18.41
N ALA A 136 0.01 1.55 -17.44
CA ALA A 136 0.00 2.52 -16.34
C ALA A 136 1.43 2.77 -15.84
N PRO A 137 1.75 4.00 -15.43
CA PRO A 137 3.00 4.30 -14.75
C PRO A 137 3.05 3.60 -13.39
N GLY A 138 4.25 3.30 -12.91
CA GLY A 138 4.45 2.91 -11.53
C GLY A 138 4.18 4.07 -10.58
N SER A 139 3.82 3.76 -9.35
CA SER A 139 3.54 4.76 -8.33
C SER A 139 3.72 4.24 -6.91
N TYR A 140 3.79 5.14 -5.95
CA TYR A 140 3.73 4.87 -4.53
C TYR A 140 2.93 5.97 -3.82
N GLY A 141 2.54 5.72 -2.59
CA GLY A 141 1.75 6.68 -1.81
C GLY A 141 2.57 7.31 -0.69
N LEU A 142 2.37 8.60 -0.49
CA LEU A 142 2.82 9.33 0.70
C LEU A 142 1.60 9.68 1.55
N LEU A 143 1.68 9.34 2.85
CA LEU A 143 0.71 9.78 3.86
C LEU A 143 1.46 10.60 4.91
N THR A 144 1.00 11.81 5.16
CA THR A 144 1.45 12.63 6.28
C THR A 144 0.31 12.75 7.27
N LEU A 145 0.56 12.32 8.51
CA LEU A 145 -0.36 12.44 9.63
C LEU A 145 0.30 13.32 10.66
N GLU A 146 -0.30 14.49 10.93
CA GLU A 146 0.24 15.44 11.90
C GLU A 146 -0.90 16.23 12.53
N GLY A 147 -0.97 16.24 13.87
CA GLY A 147 -1.98 17.01 14.61
C GLY A 147 -3.42 16.67 14.20
N GLY A 148 -3.72 15.42 13.88
CA GLY A 148 -5.03 14.95 13.41
C GLY A 148 -5.36 15.25 11.94
N LYS A 149 -4.48 15.96 11.24
CA LYS A 149 -4.62 16.17 9.78
C LYS A 149 -4.05 14.99 9.02
N VAL A 150 -4.68 14.70 7.88
CA VAL A 150 -4.24 13.65 6.94
C VAL A 150 -4.04 14.28 5.58
N VAL A 151 -2.83 14.15 5.05
CA VAL A 151 -2.51 14.51 3.65
C VAL A 151 -2.05 13.25 2.95
N ALA A 152 -2.72 12.88 1.87
CA ALA A 152 -2.40 11.71 1.07
C ALA A 152 -2.07 12.12 -0.36
N GLU A 153 -0.97 11.59 -0.90
CA GLU A 153 -0.48 11.89 -2.24
C GLU A 153 -0.05 10.61 -2.94
N VAL A 154 -0.43 10.48 -4.22
CA VAL A 154 0.10 9.44 -5.11
C VAL A 154 1.26 10.03 -5.91
N VAL A 155 2.43 9.44 -5.78
CA VAL A 155 3.64 9.84 -6.50
C VAL A 155 3.88 8.88 -7.65
N PHE A 156 3.88 9.40 -8.88
CA PHE A 156 4.16 8.61 -10.06
C PHE A 156 5.65 8.58 -10.36
N LEU A 157 6.18 7.41 -10.70
CA LEU A 157 7.58 7.21 -11.03
C LEU A 157 7.98 7.93 -12.33
N GLY A 158 9.21 8.47 -12.36
CA GLY A 158 9.75 9.18 -13.51
C GLY A 158 9.14 10.57 -13.76
N LYS A 159 8.35 11.11 -12.83
CA LYS A 159 7.88 12.50 -12.84
C LYS A 159 8.66 13.29 -11.79
N GLU A 160 9.20 14.43 -12.19
CA GLU A 160 9.75 15.38 -11.23
C GLU A 160 8.64 15.85 -10.29
N ARG A 161 8.94 15.91 -8.99
CA ARG A 161 8.02 16.54 -8.03
C ARG A 161 8.07 18.05 -8.24
N PRO A 162 6.93 18.74 -8.25
CA PRO A 162 6.88 20.19 -8.37
C PRO A 162 7.56 20.90 -7.19
#